data_e42f25851669491cd6e1a49fbe542d59
#
_entry.id   e42f25851669491cd6e1a49fbe542d59
#
_cell.length_a   1.000
_cell.length_b   1.000
_cell.length_c   1.000
_cell.angle_alpha   90.00
_cell.angle_beta   90.00
_cell.angle_gamma   90.00
#
_symmetry.space_group_name_H-M   'P 1'
#
loop_
_entity.id
_entity.type
_entity.pdbx_description
1 polymer ?
#
loop_
_entity_poly.entity_id
_entity_poly.type
_entity_poly.pdbx_seq_one_letter_code
_entity_poly.pdbx_strand_id
1 'polypeptide(L)'
;ITLAIIHCSATPQGVRLSFDDCRREHIRRGFSDIGYHFYITRNGEIHRGRPLEKIGAHCQNHNRHSIGICYEGGLDIRGTPADTRTPAQRASLVALLRELKRIFPKILVVGHHDLNPMKECPCFNAVAEYGGLPKLK
;
A
#
# COMPACT_ATOMS: atom_id res chain seq x y z
N ILE A 1 5.62 11.94 -10.34
CA ILE A 1 5.48 10.70 -9.54
C ILE A 1 6.34 9.62 -10.15
N THR A 2 7.24 9.07 -9.36
CA THR A 2 8.20 8.07 -9.81
C THR A 2 8.09 6.74 -9.06
N LEU A 3 7.39 6.70 -7.91
CA LEU A 3 7.27 5.48 -7.11
C LEU A 3 5.83 5.19 -6.75
N ALA A 4 5.48 3.91 -6.78
CA ALA A 4 4.31 3.37 -6.10
C ALA A 4 4.86 2.56 -4.92
N ILE A 5 4.58 2.98 -3.71
CA ILE A 5 5.10 2.35 -2.51
C ILE A 5 3.99 1.54 -1.84
N ILE A 6 4.20 0.24 -1.74
CA ILE A 6 3.21 -0.66 -1.14
C ILE A 6 3.48 -0.82 0.34
N HIS A 7 2.43 -0.71 1.13
CA HIS A 7 2.42 -0.87 2.58
C HIS A 7 1.40 -1.92 2.98
N CYS A 8 1.52 -2.39 4.22
CA CYS A 8 0.46 -3.14 4.89
C CYS A 8 -0.03 -2.35 6.10
N SER A 9 -1.24 -2.65 6.56
CA SER A 9 -1.79 -1.98 7.74
C SER A 9 -1.22 -2.54 9.05
N ALA A 10 -0.42 -3.61 8.97
CA ALA A 10 0.12 -4.31 10.13
C ALA A 10 -1.01 -4.79 11.05
N THR A 11 -2.00 -5.43 10.45
CA THR A 11 -3.19 -5.93 11.14
C THR A 11 -3.17 -7.46 11.14
N PRO A 12 -3.34 -8.11 12.30
CA PRO A 12 -3.35 -9.57 12.37
C PRO A 12 -4.49 -10.21 11.58
N GLN A 13 -4.27 -11.41 11.08
CA GLN A 13 -5.34 -12.21 10.49
C GLN A 13 -6.47 -12.36 11.50
N GLY A 14 -7.71 -12.25 11.02
CA GLY A 14 -8.89 -12.33 11.88
C GLY A 14 -9.30 -11.00 12.50
N VAL A 15 -8.45 -9.98 12.42
CA VAL A 15 -8.78 -8.64 12.91
C VAL A 15 -9.05 -7.75 11.70
N ARG A 16 -10.16 -7.02 11.75
CA ARG A 16 -10.54 -6.08 10.70
C ARG A 16 -9.98 -4.70 10.99
N LEU A 17 -9.50 -4.05 9.94
CA LEU A 17 -9.21 -2.63 9.98
C LEU A 17 -9.80 -2.04 8.70
N SER A 18 -11.00 -1.48 8.78
CA SER A 18 -11.67 -0.89 7.62
C SER A 18 -10.94 0.36 7.14
N PHE A 19 -11.29 0.83 5.95
CA PHE A 19 -10.77 2.09 5.44
C PHE A 19 -11.05 3.23 6.44
N ASP A 20 -12.27 3.31 6.96
CA ASP A 20 -12.64 4.35 7.92
C ASP A 20 -11.86 4.23 9.23
N ASP A 21 -11.61 3.01 9.69
CA ASP A 21 -10.80 2.78 10.89
C ASP A 21 -9.37 3.29 10.69
N CYS A 22 -8.78 2.99 9.54
CA CYS A 22 -7.42 3.43 9.22
C CYS A 22 -7.36 4.95 9.13
N ARG A 23 -8.35 5.56 8.50
CA ARG A 23 -8.43 7.02 8.37
C ARG A 23 -8.55 7.69 9.73
N ARG A 24 -9.43 7.18 10.60
CA ARG A 24 -9.59 7.73 11.96
C ARG A 24 -8.31 7.62 12.77
N GLU A 25 -7.61 6.49 12.62
CA GLU A 25 -6.33 6.29 13.30
C GLU A 25 -5.30 7.35 12.87
N HIS A 26 -5.19 7.62 11.58
CA HIS A 26 -4.26 8.62 11.07
C HIS A 26 -4.63 10.02 11.54
N ILE A 27 -5.93 10.36 11.52
CA ILE A 27 -6.39 11.66 11.99
C ILE A 27 -6.10 11.81 13.48
N ARG A 28 -6.29 10.76 14.28
CA ARG A 28 -5.96 10.79 15.70
C ARG A 28 -4.47 11.05 15.93
N ARG A 29 -3.62 10.56 15.03
CA ARG A 29 -2.17 10.76 15.12
C ARG A 29 -1.73 12.13 14.60
N GLY A 30 -2.65 12.99 14.20
CA GLY A 30 -2.37 14.34 13.77
C GLY A 30 -2.33 14.56 12.27
N PHE A 31 -2.65 13.54 11.46
CA PHE A 31 -2.71 13.70 10.01
C PHE A 31 -3.99 14.44 9.63
N SER A 32 -3.93 15.18 8.52
CA SER A 32 -5.12 15.87 8.01
C SER A 32 -6.12 14.91 7.36
N ASP A 33 -5.63 13.74 6.93
CA ASP A 33 -6.43 12.69 6.30
C ASP A 33 -5.62 11.41 6.37
N ILE A 34 -6.21 10.28 5.91
CA ILE A 34 -5.45 9.05 5.73
C ILE A 34 -4.20 9.35 4.91
N GLY A 35 -3.08 8.74 5.28
CA GLY A 35 -1.81 9.04 4.63
C GLY A 35 -1.60 8.38 3.28
N TYR A 36 -2.40 7.36 2.96
CA TYR A 36 -2.30 6.62 1.71
C TYR A 36 -3.20 7.21 0.63
N HIS A 37 -2.85 6.96 -0.63
CA HIS A 37 -3.69 7.31 -1.76
C HIS A 37 -4.73 6.21 -2.02
N PHE A 38 -4.40 4.96 -1.69
CA PHE A 38 -5.31 3.82 -1.86
C PHE A 38 -5.18 2.86 -0.68
N TYR A 39 -6.31 2.29 -0.28
CA TYR A 39 -6.36 1.29 0.78
C TYR A 39 -7.20 0.12 0.27
N ILE A 40 -6.63 -1.10 0.32
CA ILE A 40 -7.28 -2.29 -0.23
C ILE A 40 -7.68 -3.22 0.91
N THR A 41 -8.98 -3.41 1.11
CA THR A 41 -9.49 -4.28 2.16
C THR A 41 -9.34 -5.75 1.76
N ARG A 42 -9.52 -6.66 2.73
CA ARG A 42 -9.29 -8.10 2.49
C ARG A 42 -10.18 -8.67 1.40
N ASN A 43 -11.37 -8.10 1.18
CA ASN A 43 -12.24 -8.53 0.09
C ASN A 43 -11.85 -7.96 -1.28
N GLY A 44 -10.76 -7.19 -1.33
CA GLY A 44 -10.25 -6.63 -2.58
C GLY A 44 -10.82 -5.28 -2.96
N GLU A 45 -11.68 -4.68 -2.12
CA GLU A 45 -12.19 -3.35 -2.42
C GLU A 45 -11.07 -2.31 -2.33
N ILE A 46 -10.98 -1.48 -3.37
CA ILE A 46 -10.00 -0.40 -3.43
C ILE A 46 -10.69 0.88 -2.99
N HIS A 47 -10.24 1.43 -1.87
CA HIS A 47 -10.77 2.69 -1.34
C HIS A 47 -9.80 3.81 -1.65
N ARG A 48 -10.32 4.95 -2.09
CA ARG A 48 -9.52 6.12 -2.38
C ARG A 48 -9.32 6.93 -1.11
N GLY A 49 -8.05 7.17 -0.77
CA GLY A 49 -7.67 8.06 0.31
C GLY A 49 -7.38 9.45 -0.24
N ARG A 50 -6.13 9.92 -0.10
CA ARG A 50 -5.76 11.23 -0.63
C ARG A 50 -5.84 11.21 -2.16
N PRO A 51 -6.30 12.32 -2.76
CA PRO A 51 -6.26 12.45 -4.22
C PRO A 51 -4.82 12.31 -4.73
N LEU A 52 -4.66 11.85 -5.97
CA LEU A 52 -3.32 11.61 -6.55
C LEU A 52 -2.47 12.88 -6.60
N GLU A 53 -3.08 14.04 -6.74
CA GLU A 53 -2.35 15.32 -6.79
C GLU A 53 -1.90 15.80 -5.40
N LYS A 54 -2.35 15.18 -4.33
CA LYS A 54 -1.94 15.53 -2.97
C LYS A 54 -0.78 14.65 -2.51
N ILE A 55 0.17 15.28 -1.81
CA ILE A 55 1.30 14.55 -1.22
C ILE A 55 0.76 13.68 -0.08
N GLY A 56 1.15 12.40 -0.07
CA GLY A 56 0.75 11.47 0.98
C GLY A 56 1.57 11.66 2.27
N ALA A 57 1.26 10.84 3.25
CA ALA A 57 2.00 10.79 4.50
C ALA A 57 2.15 9.31 4.88
N HIS A 58 3.04 8.62 4.18
CA HIS A 58 3.17 7.16 4.32
C HIS A 58 4.62 6.67 4.29
N CYS A 59 5.56 7.46 3.77
CA CYS A 59 6.96 7.05 3.71
C CYS A 59 7.83 8.29 3.80
N GLN A 60 8.38 8.54 4.98
CA GLN A 60 9.20 9.72 5.24
C GLN A 60 10.31 9.85 4.20
N ASN A 61 10.53 11.05 3.71
CA ASN A 61 11.51 11.43 2.68
C ASN A 61 11.11 11.03 1.26
N HIS A 62 10.03 10.28 1.07
CA HIS A 62 9.60 9.81 -0.25
C HIS A 62 8.16 10.19 -0.59
N ASN A 63 7.47 10.95 0.26
CA ASN A 63 6.07 11.27 0.04
C ASN A 63 5.84 12.13 -1.21
N ARG A 64 6.76 13.05 -1.51
CA ARG A 64 6.54 14.03 -2.58
C ARG A 64 6.46 13.42 -3.98
N HIS A 65 7.12 12.30 -4.20
CA HIS A 65 7.22 11.72 -5.54
C HIS A 65 6.63 10.32 -5.63
N SER A 66 5.76 9.97 -4.68
CA SER A 66 5.22 8.61 -4.60
C SER A 66 3.73 8.58 -4.40
N ILE A 67 3.16 7.44 -4.78
CA ILE A 67 1.78 7.06 -4.47
C ILE A 67 1.85 5.96 -3.41
N GLY A 68 1.14 6.14 -2.31
CA GLY A 68 1.09 5.16 -1.24
C GLY A 68 -0.11 4.25 -1.37
N ILE A 69 0.13 2.93 -1.38
CA ILE A 69 -0.91 1.90 -1.46
C ILE A 69 -0.76 1.01 -0.24
N CYS A 70 -1.83 0.85 0.53
CA CYS A 70 -1.82 -0.01 1.71
C CYS A 70 -2.85 -1.11 1.55
N TYR A 71 -2.47 -2.36 1.89
CA TYR A 71 -3.44 -3.43 1.98
C TYR A 71 -3.71 -3.78 3.43
N GLU A 72 -4.95 -4.15 3.72
CA GLU A 72 -5.35 -4.58 5.06
C GLU A 72 -4.73 -5.94 5.36
N GLY A 73 -3.88 -6.01 6.39
CA GLY A 73 -3.21 -7.25 6.77
C GLY A 73 -1.73 -7.03 7.09
N GLY A 74 -0.91 -8.06 6.80
CA GLY A 74 0.54 -7.99 6.98
C GLY A 74 1.05 -8.70 8.23
N LEU A 75 0.17 -9.16 9.11
CA LEU A 75 0.56 -9.94 10.29
C LEU A 75 -0.24 -11.23 10.32
N ASP A 76 0.41 -12.32 10.74
CA ASP A 76 -0.31 -13.58 10.95
C ASP A 76 -1.14 -13.52 12.24
N ILE A 77 -1.79 -14.63 12.58
CA ILE A 77 -2.68 -14.66 13.74
C ILE A 77 -1.96 -14.38 15.05
N ARG A 78 -0.63 -14.59 15.08
CA ARG A 78 0.20 -14.34 16.26
C ARG A 78 0.78 -12.93 16.28
N GLY A 79 0.51 -12.12 15.26
CA GLY A 79 1.06 -10.79 15.14
C GLY A 79 2.46 -10.73 14.54
N THR A 80 2.93 -11.81 13.93
CA THR A 80 4.24 -11.86 13.27
C THR A 80 4.10 -11.40 11.82
N PRO A 81 5.04 -10.58 11.30
CA PRO A 81 4.99 -10.15 9.90
C PRO A 81 4.89 -11.32 8.94
N ALA A 82 3.94 -11.26 8.02
CA ALA A 82 3.70 -12.30 7.04
C ALA A 82 2.92 -11.74 5.86
N ASP A 83 3.09 -12.36 4.70
CA ASP A 83 2.31 -12.01 3.52
C ASP A 83 0.92 -12.62 3.65
N THR A 84 -0.03 -11.82 4.13
CA THR A 84 -1.41 -12.26 4.36
C THR A 84 -2.36 -11.79 3.27
N ARG A 85 -1.84 -11.32 2.13
CA ARG A 85 -2.70 -10.83 1.04
C ARG A 85 -3.65 -11.94 0.57
N THR A 86 -4.92 -11.61 0.48
CA THR A 86 -5.93 -12.53 -0.08
C THR A 86 -5.80 -12.57 -1.61
N PRO A 87 -6.33 -13.60 -2.28
CA PRO A 87 -6.39 -13.60 -3.75
C PRO A 87 -7.09 -12.36 -4.30
N ALA A 88 -8.15 -11.87 -3.63
CA ALA A 88 -8.85 -10.65 -4.05
C ALA A 88 -7.94 -9.43 -3.96
N GLN A 89 -7.14 -9.33 -2.89
CA GLN A 89 -6.19 -8.22 -2.75
C GLN A 89 -5.10 -8.29 -3.80
N ARG A 90 -4.59 -9.48 -4.12
CA ARG A 90 -3.58 -9.63 -5.17
C ARG A 90 -4.11 -9.18 -6.52
N ALA A 91 -5.35 -9.55 -6.84
CA ALA A 91 -5.98 -9.13 -8.10
C ALA A 91 -6.16 -7.62 -8.14
N SER A 92 -6.61 -7.02 -7.04
CA SER A 92 -6.79 -5.56 -6.97
C SER A 92 -5.47 -4.82 -7.09
N LEU A 93 -4.40 -5.33 -6.45
CA LEU A 93 -3.08 -4.71 -6.57
C LEU A 93 -2.60 -4.69 -8.01
N VAL A 94 -2.72 -5.81 -8.72
CA VAL A 94 -2.31 -5.88 -10.13
C VAL A 94 -3.09 -4.86 -10.96
N ALA A 95 -4.42 -4.82 -10.81
CA ALA A 95 -5.26 -3.90 -11.56
C ALA A 95 -4.89 -2.44 -11.28
N LEU A 96 -4.71 -2.10 -10.01
CA LEU A 96 -4.38 -0.75 -9.60
C LEU A 96 -2.99 -0.34 -10.12
N LEU A 97 -2.00 -1.21 -10.01
CA LEU A 97 -0.65 -0.91 -10.44
C LEU A 97 -0.57 -0.72 -11.95
N ARG A 98 -1.31 -1.52 -12.71
CA ARG A 98 -1.39 -1.34 -14.17
C ARG A 98 -1.99 0.01 -14.52
N GLU A 99 -3.03 0.42 -13.80
CA GLU A 99 -3.65 1.72 -14.04
C GLU A 99 -2.68 2.86 -13.67
N LEU A 100 -1.98 2.76 -12.56
CA LEU A 100 -0.99 3.76 -12.17
C LEU A 100 0.16 3.83 -13.18
N LYS A 101 0.57 2.69 -13.73
CA LYS A 101 1.61 2.68 -14.77
C LYS A 101 1.14 3.36 -16.04
N ARG A 102 -0.16 3.23 -16.35
CA ARG A 102 -0.74 3.92 -17.50
C ARG A 102 -0.71 5.44 -17.30
N ILE A 103 -1.03 5.89 -16.08
CA ILE A 103 -1.05 7.32 -15.75
C ILE A 103 0.36 7.88 -15.59
N PHE A 104 1.24 7.13 -14.96
CA PHE A 104 2.63 7.52 -14.68
C PHE A 104 3.58 6.49 -15.31
N PRO A 105 3.90 6.63 -16.61
CA PRO A 105 4.63 5.56 -17.32
C PRO A 105 6.00 5.19 -16.75
N LYS A 106 6.62 6.09 -15.98
CA LYS A 106 7.95 5.83 -15.40
C LYS A 106 7.88 5.34 -13.96
N ILE A 107 6.68 5.10 -13.42
CA ILE A 107 6.53 4.70 -12.03
C ILE A 107 7.18 3.33 -11.79
N LEU A 108 7.90 3.21 -10.67
CA LEU A 108 8.50 1.95 -10.23
C LEU A 108 7.76 1.49 -8.99
N VAL A 109 7.52 0.19 -8.89
CA VAL A 109 6.81 -0.40 -7.74
C VAL A 109 7.84 -0.91 -6.75
N VAL A 110 7.75 -0.41 -5.52
CA VAL A 110 8.62 -0.84 -4.42
C VAL A 110 7.77 -1.07 -3.17
N GLY A 111 8.33 -1.76 -2.18
CA GLY A 111 7.74 -1.87 -0.86
C GLY A 111 8.34 -0.84 0.08
N HIS A 112 7.63 -0.55 1.18
CA HIS A 112 8.15 0.36 2.21
C HIS A 112 9.52 -0.12 2.72
N HIS A 113 9.68 -1.44 2.89
CA HIS A 113 10.94 -2.04 3.32
C HIS A 113 12.12 -1.68 2.42
N ASP A 114 11.88 -1.55 1.12
CA ASP A 114 12.95 -1.24 0.17
C ASP A 114 13.55 0.14 0.40
N LEU A 115 12.77 1.05 0.98
CA LEU A 115 13.20 2.42 1.26
C LEU A 115 13.55 2.64 2.74
N ASN A 116 13.11 1.73 3.61
CA ASN A 116 13.40 1.77 5.03
C ASN A 116 13.58 0.33 5.54
N PRO A 117 14.83 -0.18 5.57
CA PRO A 117 15.08 -1.58 5.95
C PRO A 117 14.64 -1.95 7.36
N MET A 118 14.38 -0.97 8.21
CA MET A 118 13.87 -1.21 9.56
C MET A 118 12.40 -1.63 9.58
N LYS A 119 11.70 -1.51 8.44
CA LYS A 119 10.29 -1.87 8.32
C LYS A 119 10.14 -3.21 7.62
N GLU A 120 9.27 -4.08 8.14
CA GLU A 120 8.90 -5.33 7.46
C GLU A 120 7.86 -5.09 6.37
N CYS A 121 7.06 -4.05 6.52
CA CYS A 121 6.03 -3.64 5.58
C CYS A 121 6.59 -3.55 4.16
N PRO A 122 5.93 -4.11 3.13
CA PRO A 122 4.60 -4.71 3.13
C PRO A 122 4.57 -6.21 3.41
N CYS A 123 5.62 -6.79 3.96
CA CYS A 123 5.75 -8.19 4.36
C CYS A 123 5.78 -9.16 3.17
N PHE A 124 6.15 -8.69 2.00
CA PHE A 124 6.47 -9.48 0.82
C PHE A 124 7.40 -8.66 -0.07
N ASN A 125 8.05 -9.32 -1.03
CA ASN A 125 9.00 -8.64 -1.91
C ASN A 125 8.26 -8.00 -3.09
N ALA A 126 7.89 -6.73 -2.93
CA ALA A 126 7.12 -6.01 -3.95
C ALA A 126 7.91 -5.81 -5.24
N VAL A 127 9.21 -5.55 -5.15
CA VAL A 127 10.04 -5.36 -6.34
C VAL A 127 10.09 -6.64 -7.16
N ALA A 128 10.29 -7.80 -6.51
CA ALA A 128 10.34 -9.07 -7.21
C ALA A 128 9.01 -9.42 -7.86
N GLU A 129 7.91 -9.16 -7.17
CA GLU A 129 6.59 -9.56 -7.65
C GLU A 129 6.04 -8.59 -8.69
N TYR A 130 6.25 -7.29 -8.52
CA TYR A 130 5.59 -6.28 -9.35
C TYR A 130 6.54 -5.42 -10.18
N GLY A 131 7.85 -5.55 -9.99
CA GLY A 131 8.83 -4.74 -10.71
C GLY A 131 8.74 -4.90 -12.22
N GLY A 132 8.36 -6.08 -12.70
CA GLY A 132 8.21 -6.35 -14.13
C GLY A 132 6.79 -6.15 -14.65
N LEU A 133 5.84 -5.77 -13.80
CA LEU A 133 4.42 -5.72 -14.14
C LEU A 133 4.11 -4.91 -15.39
N PRO A 134 4.72 -3.74 -15.62
CA PRO A 134 4.43 -2.97 -16.83
C PRO A 134 4.78 -3.69 -18.12
N LYS A 135 5.65 -4.68 -18.05
CA LYS A 135 6.10 -5.44 -19.21
C LYS A 135 5.28 -6.71 -19.47
N LEU A 136 4.38 -7.02 -18.57
CA LEU A 136 3.59 -8.26 -18.61
C LEU A 136 2.23 -8.05 -19.29
N LYS A 137 2.23 -7.38 -20.37
CA LYS A 137 0.97 -7.06 -21.03
C LYS A 137 0.37 -8.17 -21.81
#